data_7c5e39d2a38a67b21798a613c7f5753a
#
_entry.id   7c5e39d2a38a67b21798a613c7f5753a
#
_cell.length_a   1.000
_cell.length_b   1.000
_cell.length_c   1.000
_cell.angle_alpha   90.00
_cell.angle_beta   90.00
_cell.angle_gamma   90.00
#
_symmetry.space_group_name_H-M   'P 1'
#
loop_
_entity.id
_entity.type
_entity.pdbx_description
1 polymer ?
#
loop_
_entity_poly.entity_id
_entity_poly.type
_entity_poly.pdbx_seq_one_letter_code
_entity_poly.pdbx_strand_id
1 'polypeptide(L)'
;TASSNIIDALSLQPGVSQITTGGGISKPVIRGLGFNRVVVVNDGIRQEGNQWGAEHGVEIDPQSISSAEILKGPASLMYGSDAMAGVIIFHDAVLPPLGKVQANVSSEYQSNNGLFDYSVNLKGNNNVIVWSGRWSDKMAHAYKNNYDQYVLGSQFRERAAEGLVGVNCKWGYSHLTLSYYHLTPGI
;
A
#
# COMPACT_ATOMS: atom_id res chain seq x y z
N THR A 1 2.74 -15.40 0.58
CA THR A 1 2.29 -15.31 -0.83
C THR A 1 2.75 -13.99 -1.37
N ALA A 2 3.61 -14.03 -2.40
CA ALA A 2 4.03 -12.86 -3.12
C ALA A 2 2.80 -12.26 -3.84
N SER A 3 2.32 -11.13 -3.36
CA SER A 3 1.20 -10.40 -3.95
C SER A 3 1.76 -9.23 -4.75
N SER A 4 1.27 -9.04 -5.97
CA SER A 4 1.72 -7.94 -6.83
C SER A 4 1.35 -6.57 -6.26
N ASN A 5 0.27 -6.51 -5.48
CA ASN A 5 -0.18 -5.30 -4.78
C ASN A 5 -0.87 -5.67 -3.45
N ILE A 6 -1.09 -4.67 -2.59
CA ILE A 6 -1.67 -4.90 -1.25
C ILE A 6 -3.12 -5.38 -1.29
N ILE A 7 -3.89 -4.99 -2.29
CA ILE A 7 -5.29 -5.40 -2.42
C ILE A 7 -5.40 -6.87 -2.80
N ASP A 8 -4.44 -7.40 -3.53
CA ASP A 8 -4.30 -8.83 -3.81
C ASP A 8 -4.25 -9.66 -2.52
N ALA A 9 -3.40 -9.24 -1.58
CA ALA A 9 -3.30 -9.89 -0.28
C ALA A 9 -4.61 -9.81 0.52
N LEU A 10 -5.31 -8.68 0.47
CA LEU A 10 -6.59 -8.47 1.14
C LEU A 10 -7.73 -9.28 0.51
N SER A 11 -7.68 -9.54 -0.80
CA SER A 11 -8.71 -10.31 -1.51
C SER A 11 -8.81 -11.77 -1.06
N LEU A 12 -7.82 -12.26 -0.32
CA LEU A 12 -7.86 -13.57 0.33
C LEU A 12 -8.80 -13.59 1.56
N GLN A 13 -9.24 -12.44 2.05
CA GLN A 13 -10.15 -12.35 3.19
C GLN A 13 -11.61 -12.55 2.76
N PRO A 14 -12.43 -13.27 3.55
CA PRO A 14 -13.83 -13.51 3.21
C PRO A 14 -14.61 -12.21 2.97
N GLY A 15 -15.34 -12.15 1.83
CA GLY A 15 -16.16 -11.01 1.45
C GLY A 15 -15.38 -9.79 0.97
N VAL A 16 -14.10 -9.97 0.66
CA VAL A 16 -13.26 -9.00 -0.03
C VAL A 16 -12.89 -9.56 -1.40
N SER A 17 -13.00 -8.74 -2.41
CA SER A 17 -12.53 -9.00 -3.76
C SER A 17 -11.84 -7.76 -4.32
N GLN A 18 -11.36 -7.83 -5.52
CA GLN A 18 -10.68 -6.71 -6.16
C GLN A 18 -11.18 -6.48 -7.59
N ILE A 19 -11.06 -5.26 -8.06
CA ILE A 19 -11.14 -4.88 -9.46
C ILE A 19 -9.74 -4.46 -9.87
N THR A 20 -9.19 -5.09 -10.90
CA THR A 20 -7.85 -4.78 -11.41
C THR A 20 -7.93 -4.22 -12.81
N THR A 21 -7.14 -3.18 -13.07
CA THR A 21 -6.92 -2.62 -14.40
C THR A 21 -5.41 -2.71 -14.69
N GLY A 22 -5.01 -3.72 -15.45
CA GLY A 22 -3.59 -4.04 -15.62
C GLY A 22 -2.93 -4.62 -14.35
N GLY A 23 -1.61 -4.75 -14.38
CA GLY A 23 -0.84 -5.38 -13.29
C GLY A 23 -0.61 -4.51 -12.06
N GLY A 24 -0.65 -3.19 -12.22
CA GLY A 24 -0.28 -2.23 -11.16
C GLY A 24 -1.45 -1.52 -10.48
N ILE A 25 -2.66 -1.60 -11.03
CA ILE A 25 -3.83 -0.88 -10.52
C ILE A 25 -4.83 -1.86 -9.96
N SER A 26 -5.14 -1.72 -8.67
CA SER A 26 -6.11 -2.56 -7.99
C SER A 26 -6.97 -1.76 -7.02
N LYS A 27 -8.26 -2.10 -6.96
CA LYS A 27 -9.25 -1.48 -6.09
C LYS A 27 -9.94 -2.51 -5.22
N PRO A 28 -10.13 -2.23 -3.94
CA PRO A 28 -10.86 -3.13 -3.06
C PRO A 28 -12.37 -3.10 -3.34
N VAL A 29 -12.98 -4.26 -3.24
CA VAL A 29 -14.42 -4.44 -3.27
C VAL A 29 -14.82 -5.24 -2.04
N ILE A 30 -15.71 -4.70 -1.22
CA ILE A 30 -16.21 -5.35 -0.01
C ILE A 30 -17.69 -5.67 -0.22
N ARG A 31 -18.07 -6.95 -0.11
CA ARG A 31 -19.43 -7.44 -0.28
C ARG A 31 -20.08 -6.97 -1.60
N GLY A 32 -19.31 -6.92 -2.68
CA GLY A 32 -19.78 -6.49 -4.00
C GLY A 32 -19.83 -4.97 -4.20
N LEU A 33 -19.47 -4.17 -3.22
CA LEU A 33 -19.43 -2.70 -3.31
C LEU A 33 -17.99 -2.21 -3.34
N GLY A 34 -17.69 -1.33 -4.27
CA GLY A 34 -16.35 -0.76 -4.47
C GLY A 34 -16.37 0.76 -4.69
N PHE A 35 -15.28 1.30 -5.18
CA PHE A 35 -15.09 2.73 -5.48
C PHE A 35 -15.35 3.62 -4.26
N ASN A 36 -16.24 4.61 -4.41
CA ASN A 36 -16.59 5.57 -3.36
C ASN A 36 -17.40 4.97 -2.19
N ARG A 37 -17.64 3.66 -2.17
CA ARG A 37 -18.34 2.97 -1.07
C ARG A 37 -17.42 2.21 -0.14
N VAL A 38 -16.13 2.16 -0.46
CA VAL A 38 -15.05 1.62 0.37
C VAL A 38 -14.13 2.76 0.73
N VAL A 39 -13.99 3.04 2.00
CA VAL A 39 -13.02 4.03 2.49
C VAL A 39 -11.70 3.34 2.76
N VAL A 40 -10.62 3.94 2.30
CA VAL A 40 -9.25 3.51 2.59
C VAL A 40 -8.58 4.56 3.46
N VAL A 41 -7.98 4.10 4.55
CA VAL A 41 -7.25 4.95 5.50
C VAL A 41 -5.82 4.41 5.61
N ASN A 42 -4.86 5.28 5.49
CA ASN A 42 -3.45 4.96 5.71
C ASN A 42 -2.90 5.81 6.85
N ASP A 43 -2.46 5.17 7.93
CA ASP A 43 -1.95 5.81 9.15
C ASP A 43 -2.82 6.98 9.66
N GLY A 44 -4.14 6.74 9.69
CA GLY A 44 -5.15 7.73 10.12
C GLY A 44 -5.58 8.74 9.05
N ILE A 45 -4.97 8.76 7.87
CA ILE A 45 -5.28 9.68 6.78
C ILE A 45 -6.11 8.95 5.71
N ARG A 46 -7.28 9.50 5.40
CA ARG A 46 -8.16 8.98 4.34
C ARG A 46 -7.48 9.15 2.97
N GLN A 47 -7.46 8.07 2.20
CA GLN A 47 -6.98 8.03 0.83
C GLN A 47 -8.18 8.10 -0.13
N GLU A 48 -8.15 9.02 -1.07
CA GLU A 48 -9.26 9.25 -1.99
C GLU A 48 -9.02 8.73 -3.41
N GLY A 49 -7.79 8.36 -3.76
CA GLY A 49 -7.42 7.91 -5.10
C GLY A 49 -8.27 6.74 -5.63
N ASN A 50 -8.63 5.79 -4.76
CA ASN A 50 -9.43 4.64 -5.14
C ASN A 50 -10.89 4.96 -5.50
N GLN A 51 -11.38 6.17 -5.22
CA GLN A 51 -12.76 6.59 -5.51
C GLN A 51 -12.95 7.02 -6.96
N TRP A 52 -11.89 7.51 -7.60
CA TRP A 52 -11.91 8.00 -8.96
C TRP A 52 -11.88 6.85 -9.98
N GLY A 53 -11.94 7.15 -11.25
CA GLY A 53 -12.02 6.22 -12.38
C GLY A 53 -11.25 4.90 -12.30
N ALA A 54 -11.32 4.07 -13.32
CA ALA A 54 -10.70 2.75 -13.31
C ALA A 54 -9.16 2.81 -13.32
N GLU A 55 -8.60 3.97 -13.69
CA GLU A 55 -7.15 4.21 -13.81
C GLU A 55 -6.46 4.49 -12.48
N HIS A 56 -7.22 4.80 -11.42
CA HIS A 56 -6.67 5.09 -10.09
C HIS A 56 -6.92 3.94 -9.14
N GLY A 57 -5.86 3.39 -8.57
CA GLY A 57 -5.90 2.34 -7.55
C GLY A 57 -5.71 2.87 -6.13
N VAL A 58 -5.36 1.97 -5.24
CA VAL A 58 -4.85 2.33 -3.91
C VAL A 58 -3.36 2.61 -4.05
N GLU A 59 -2.98 3.88 -3.89
CA GLU A 59 -1.63 4.39 -4.08
C GLU A 59 -0.82 4.29 -2.79
N ILE A 60 -0.62 3.07 -2.32
CA ILE A 60 0.11 2.77 -1.09
C ILE A 60 1.15 1.70 -1.39
N ASP A 61 2.39 1.95 -0.98
CA ASP A 61 3.46 0.97 -1.09
C ASP A 61 3.21 -0.20 -0.12
N PRO A 62 3.04 -1.45 -0.61
CA PRO A 62 2.85 -2.62 0.23
C PRO A 62 3.95 -2.82 1.26
N GLN A 63 5.15 -2.40 0.96
CA GLN A 63 6.33 -2.51 1.83
C GLN A 63 6.28 -1.54 3.04
N SER A 64 5.37 -0.51 3.02
CA SER A 64 5.18 0.39 4.14
C SER A 64 4.31 -0.21 5.24
N ILE A 65 3.46 -1.15 4.88
CA ILE A 65 2.36 -1.61 5.72
C ILE A 65 2.83 -2.74 6.64
N SER A 66 2.57 -2.58 7.93
CA SER A 66 2.78 -3.65 8.93
C SER A 66 1.55 -4.53 9.10
N SER A 67 0.38 -3.94 9.01
CA SER A 67 -0.90 -4.64 9.17
C SER A 67 -2.03 -3.89 8.46
N ALA A 68 -3.08 -4.63 8.13
CA ALA A 68 -4.30 -4.06 7.58
C ALA A 68 -5.50 -4.57 8.38
N GLU A 69 -6.41 -3.67 8.67
CA GLU A 69 -7.67 -3.97 9.35
C GLU A 69 -8.84 -3.68 8.41
N ILE A 70 -9.85 -4.54 8.41
CA ILE A 70 -11.04 -4.37 7.59
C ILE A 70 -12.25 -4.28 8.50
N LEU A 71 -12.81 -3.08 8.62
CA LEU A 71 -14.03 -2.81 9.36
C LEU A 71 -15.24 -2.99 8.45
N LYS A 72 -16.16 -3.86 8.83
CA LYS A 72 -17.40 -4.16 8.10
C LYS A 72 -18.60 -3.92 9.00
N GLY A 73 -19.67 -3.37 8.43
CA GLY A 73 -20.92 -3.14 9.15
C GLY A 73 -20.94 -1.80 9.90
N PRO A 74 -21.72 -1.66 10.99
CA PRO A 74 -22.00 -0.35 11.61
C PRO A 74 -20.77 0.43 12.07
N ALA A 75 -19.69 -0.25 12.44
CA ALA A 75 -18.44 0.39 12.86
C ALA A 75 -17.80 1.24 11.74
N SER A 76 -18.05 0.91 10.47
CA SER A 76 -17.53 1.67 9.34
C SER A 76 -18.14 3.07 9.22
N LEU A 77 -19.33 3.30 9.76
CA LEU A 77 -20.02 4.59 9.70
C LEU A 77 -19.26 5.71 10.44
N MET A 78 -18.38 5.37 11.37
CA MET A 78 -17.49 6.35 12.03
C MET A 78 -16.57 7.07 11.04
N TYR A 79 -16.37 6.49 9.85
CA TYR A 79 -15.50 7.03 8.79
C TYR A 79 -16.29 7.80 7.71
N GLY A 80 -17.58 8.04 7.95
CA GLY A 80 -18.45 8.82 7.07
C GLY A 80 -19.40 7.99 6.24
N SER A 81 -20.26 8.70 5.49
CA SER A 81 -21.33 8.10 4.65
C SER A 81 -20.78 7.20 3.53
N ASP A 82 -19.56 7.46 3.07
CA ASP A 82 -18.95 6.71 1.99
C ASP A 82 -18.48 5.30 2.42
N ALA A 83 -18.38 5.07 3.73
CA ALA A 83 -17.97 3.78 4.29
C ALA A 83 -19.10 2.72 4.30
N MET A 84 -20.04 2.78 3.35
CA MET A 84 -21.21 1.88 3.29
C MET A 84 -20.84 0.41 3.18
N ALA A 85 -19.80 0.08 2.41
CA ALA A 85 -19.32 -1.28 2.23
C ALA A 85 -18.37 -1.70 3.37
N GLY A 86 -17.59 -0.76 3.84
CA GLY A 86 -16.59 -0.95 4.88
C GLY A 86 -15.41 0.01 4.76
N VAL A 87 -14.48 -0.14 5.68
CA VAL A 87 -13.23 0.64 5.74
C VAL A 87 -12.05 -0.32 5.76
N ILE A 88 -11.03 -0.01 5.00
CA ILE A 88 -9.73 -0.66 5.06
C ILE A 88 -8.77 0.32 5.73
N ILE A 89 -8.17 -0.08 6.84
CA ILE A 89 -7.21 0.71 7.59
C ILE A 89 -5.85 0.04 7.47
N PHE A 90 -4.92 0.75 6.89
CA PHE A 90 -3.52 0.36 6.85
C PHE A 90 -2.75 1.02 7.98
N HIS A 91 -1.89 0.27 8.60
CA HIS A 91 -1.00 0.73 9.64
C HIS A 91 0.45 0.63 9.17
N ASP A 92 1.17 1.70 9.30
CA ASP A 92 2.58 1.75 8.94
C ASP A 92 3.44 0.84 9.80
N ALA A 93 4.63 0.57 9.32
CA ALA A 93 5.57 -0.30 9.99
C ALA A 93 5.99 0.27 11.35
N VAL A 94 5.81 -0.53 12.40
CA VAL A 94 6.15 -0.17 13.78
C VAL A 94 7.60 0.31 13.88
N LEU A 95 7.79 1.38 14.65
CA LEU A 95 9.10 1.94 14.95
C LEU A 95 9.91 0.97 15.83
N PRO A 96 11.25 0.96 15.70
CA PRO A 96 12.08 0.05 16.49
C PRO A 96 12.01 0.40 17.99
N PRO A 97 12.30 -0.57 18.87
CA PRO A 97 12.47 -0.33 20.29
C PRO A 97 13.53 0.73 20.56
N LEU A 98 13.42 1.34 21.72
CA LEU A 98 14.33 2.36 22.23
C LEU A 98 15.81 1.94 22.10
N GLY A 99 16.65 2.85 21.60
CA GLY A 99 18.10 2.63 21.44
C GLY A 99 18.47 1.69 20.30
N LYS A 100 17.52 1.31 19.45
CA LYS A 100 17.75 0.40 18.32
C LYS A 100 17.71 1.12 16.98
N VAL A 101 18.58 0.66 16.10
CA VAL A 101 18.54 0.95 14.67
C VAL A 101 18.26 -0.36 13.94
N GLN A 102 17.35 -0.33 13.00
CA GLN A 102 17.00 -1.47 12.16
C GLN A 102 17.20 -1.10 10.70
N ALA A 103 17.82 -2.00 9.96
CA ALA A 103 17.93 -1.93 8.52
C ALA A 103 17.27 -3.17 7.92
N ASN A 104 16.45 -2.98 6.92
CA ASN A 104 15.80 -4.05 6.19
C ASN A 104 15.97 -3.83 4.69
N VAL A 105 16.40 -4.85 3.99
CA VAL A 105 16.50 -4.87 2.53
C VAL A 105 15.72 -6.06 2.05
N SER A 106 14.78 -5.82 1.14
CA SER A 106 14.02 -6.88 0.49
C SER A 106 14.19 -6.82 -1.02
N SER A 107 14.17 -7.98 -1.65
CA SER A 107 14.17 -8.11 -3.10
C SER A 107 13.35 -9.33 -3.48
N GLU A 108 12.48 -9.16 -4.47
CA GLU A 108 11.62 -10.20 -5.00
C GLU A 108 11.70 -10.23 -6.52
N TYR A 109 11.74 -11.43 -7.09
CA TYR A 109 11.68 -11.64 -8.52
C TYR A 109 10.59 -12.65 -8.87
N GLN A 110 9.71 -12.28 -9.81
CA GLN A 110 8.68 -13.15 -10.34
C GLN A 110 8.92 -13.42 -11.83
N SER A 111 9.10 -14.66 -12.22
CA SER A 111 9.46 -15.04 -13.58
C SER A 111 8.32 -14.92 -14.60
N ASN A 112 7.06 -14.86 -14.13
CA ASN A 112 5.89 -14.82 -15.00
C ASN A 112 5.85 -13.56 -15.90
N ASN A 113 6.13 -12.41 -15.32
CA ASN A 113 6.14 -11.11 -15.99
C ASN A 113 7.47 -10.37 -15.80
N GLY A 114 8.53 -11.05 -15.34
CA GLY A 114 9.81 -10.43 -15.03
C GLY A 114 9.69 -9.33 -13.98
N LEU A 115 8.72 -9.45 -13.06
CA LEU A 115 8.56 -8.47 -12.00
C LEU A 115 9.79 -8.51 -11.10
N PHE A 116 10.37 -7.33 -10.90
CA PHE A 116 11.46 -7.11 -9.95
C PHE A 116 11.04 -6.02 -8.97
N ASP A 117 10.98 -6.38 -7.71
CA ASP A 117 10.66 -5.50 -6.59
C ASP A 117 11.86 -5.46 -5.64
N TYR A 118 12.30 -4.28 -5.26
CA TYR A 118 13.30 -4.11 -4.23
C TYR A 118 12.98 -2.92 -3.32
N SER A 119 13.28 -3.08 -2.05
CA SER A 119 13.11 -2.01 -1.08
C SER A 119 14.23 -1.97 -0.06
N VAL A 120 14.51 -0.78 0.41
CA VAL A 120 15.43 -0.50 1.50
C VAL A 120 14.68 0.31 2.55
N ASN A 121 14.76 -0.13 3.80
CA ASN A 121 14.14 0.54 4.93
C ASN A 121 15.14 0.68 6.07
N LEU A 122 15.31 1.88 6.56
CA LEU A 122 16.17 2.22 7.70
C LEU A 122 15.30 2.91 8.75
N LYS A 123 15.40 2.48 10.00
CA LYS A 123 14.66 3.07 11.13
C LYS A 123 15.53 3.17 12.35
N GLY A 124 15.34 4.23 13.11
CA GLY A 124 16.05 4.42 14.37
C GLY A 124 15.19 5.09 15.43
N ASN A 125 15.48 4.77 16.68
CA ASN A 125 14.83 5.36 17.84
C ASN A 125 15.85 5.53 18.96
N ASN A 126 16.19 6.78 19.29
CA ASN A 126 17.16 7.11 20.34
C ASN A 126 16.51 7.71 21.61
N ASN A 127 15.23 7.46 21.85
CA ASN A 127 14.42 7.98 22.95
C ASN A 127 13.91 9.43 22.74
N VAL A 128 14.68 10.30 22.15
CA VAL A 128 14.31 11.70 21.88
C VAL A 128 13.87 11.86 20.42
N ILE A 129 14.65 11.29 19.52
CA ILE A 129 14.41 11.38 18.08
C ILE A 129 14.08 9.99 17.55
N VAL A 130 13.02 9.91 16.80
CA VAL A 130 12.60 8.74 16.04
C VAL A 130 12.67 9.10 14.57
N TRP A 131 13.21 8.23 13.76
CA TRP A 131 13.31 8.46 12.34
C TRP A 131 13.14 7.17 11.54
N SER A 132 12.61 7.30 10.36
CA SER A 132 12.64 6.23 9.35
C SER A 132 12.84 6.81 7.96
N GLY A 133 13.44 6.02 7.10
CA GLY A 133 13.57 6.30 5.69
C GLY A 133 13.38 5.03 4.90
N ARG A 134 12.55 5.08 3.86
CA ARG A 134 12.27 3.95 2.99
C ARG A 134 12.31 4.39 1.53
N TRP A 135 12.79 3.48 0.70
CA TRP A 135 12.74 3.56 -0.75
C TRP A 135 12.32 2.21 -1.31
N SER A 136 11.43 2.21 -2.28
CA SER A 136 11.06 1.02 -3.05
C SER A 136 10.94 1.34 -4.53
N ASP A 137 11.30 0.39 -5.38
CA ASP A 137 11.11 0.43 -6.84
C ASP A 137 10.68 -0.96 -7.30
N LYS A 138 9.53 -1.04 -7.91
CA LYS A 138 8.94 -2.25 -8.46
C LYS A 138 8.68 -2.04 -9.93
N MET A 139 9.14 -2.96 -10.76
CA MET A 139 8.90 -2.93 -12.19
C MET A 139 8.49 -4.30 -12.70
N ALA A 140 7.56 -4.32 -13.64
CA ALA A 140 7.12 -5.52 -14.31
C ALA A 140 7.06 -5.29 -15.83
N HIS A 141 7.48 -6.29 -16.58
CA HIS A 141 7.27 -6.35 -18.01
C HIS A 141 5.87 -6.87 -18.32
N ALA A 142 5.48 -6.76 -19.59
CA ALA A 142 4.26 -7.37 -20.06
C ALA A 142 4.31 -8.90 -19.85
N TYR A 143 3.29 -9.47 -19.25
CA TYR A 143 3.20 -10.91 -19.07
C TYR A 143 2.78 -11.61 -20.37
N LYS A 144 3.11 -12.90 -20.47
CA LYS A 144 2.70 -13.75 -21.58
C LYS A 144 1.47 -14.58 -21.20
N ASN A 145 0.53 -14.68 -22.13
CA ASN A 145 -0.52 -15.68 -22.09
C ASN A 145 -0.34 -16.70 -23.23
N ASN A 146 -1.10 -17.80 -23.19
CA ASN A 146 -0.98 -18.86 -24.20
C ASN A 146 -1.56 -18.50 -25.58
N TYR A 147 -2.35 -17.43 -25.67
CA TYR A 147 -3.07 -17.07 -26.90
C TYR A 147 -2.42 -15.91 -27.65
N ASP A 148 -2.09 -14.84 -26.95
CA ASP A 148 -1.64 -13.58 -27.56
C ASP A 148 -0.14 -13.28 -27.36
N GLN A 149 0.58 -14.20 -26.73
CA GLN A 149 1.98 -14.06 -26.33
C GLN A 149 2.16 -12.95 -25.27
N TYR A 150 2.42 -11.71 -25.67
CA TYR A 150 2.56 -10.59 -24.73
C TYR A 150 1.26 -9.77 -24.65
N VAL A 151 0.77 -9.59 -23.46
CA VAL A 151 -0.42 -8.75 -23.18
C VAL A 151 0.05 -7.30 -23.11
N LEU A 152 -0.28 -6.53 -24.15
CA LEU A 152 0.03 -5.09 -24.22
C LEU A 152 -0.66 -4.35 -23.06
N GLY A 153 0.01 -3.34 -22.51
CA GLY A 153 -0.53 -2.56 -21.40
C GLY A 153 -0.44 -3.23 -20.04
N SER A 154 0.16 -4.41 -19.92
CA SER A 154 0.30 -5.10 -18.64
C SER A 154 1.60 -4.79 -17.88
N GLN A 155 2.53 -4.09 -18.52
CA GLN A 155 3.75 -3.59 -17.88
C GLN A 155 3.43 -2.42 -16.94
N PHE A 156 4.20 -2.27 -15.88
CA PHE A 156 4.10 -1.12 -14.98
C PHE A 156 5.40 -0.88 -14.22
N ARG A 157 5.54 0.32 -13.72
CA ARG A 157 6.59 0.66 -12.76
C ARG A 157 6.01 1.50 -11.62
N GLU A 158 6.33 1.09 -10.41
CA GLU A 158 5.93 1.76 -9.17
C GLU A 158 7.17 2.18 -8.40
N ARG A 159 7.21 3.42 -7.94
CA ARG A 159 8.26 3.96 -7.09
C ARG A 159 7.65 4.63 -5.88
N ALA A 160 8.17 4.30 -4.72
CA ALA A 160 7.75 4.96 -3.49
C ALA A 160 8.94 5.34 -2.64
N ALA A 161 8.81 6.46 -1.95
CA ALA A 161 9.75 6.92 -0.94
C ALA A 161 8.99 7.48 0.25
N GLU A 162 9.48 7.24 1.44
CA GLU A 162 8.90 7.79 2.65
C GLU A 162 10.00 8.14 3.65
N GLY A 163 9.83 9.26 4.30
CA GLY A 163 10.68 9.69 5.40
C GLY A 163 9.84 10.15 6.58
N LEU A 164 10.18 9.69 7.78
CA LEU A 164 9.57 10.11 9.02
C LEU A 164 10.64 10.62 9.97
N VAL A 165 10.36 11.77 10.58
CA VAL A 165 11.14 12.30 11.70
C VAL A 165 10.18 12.69 12.81
N GLY A 166 10.38 12.13 14.00
CA GLY A 166 9.58 12.41 15.18
C GLY A 166 10.42 12.77 16.37
N VAL A 167 9.84 13.56 17.26
CA VAL A 167 10.46 13.99 18.52
C VAL A 167 9.57 13.58 19.67
N ASN A 168 10.16 12.91 20.64
CA ASN A 168 9.50 12.49 21.88
C ASN A 168 9.96 13.41 23.01
N CYS A 169 9.04 14.24 23.51
CA CYS A 169 9.29 15.21 24.57
C CYS A 169 8.49 14.87 25.83
N LYS A 170 8.86 15.45 26.96
CA LYS A 170 8.14 15.24 28.23
C LYS A 170 6.64 15.64 28.19
N TRP A 171 6.27 16.51 27.27
CA TRP A 171 4.90 17.00 27.08
C TRP A 171 4.13 16.30 25.95
N GLY A 172 4.78 15.43 25.15
CA GLY A 172 4.12 14.69 24.10
C GLY A 172 5.05 14.23 22.99
N TYR A 173 4.46 13.58 22.00
CA TYR A 173 5.11 13.10 20.78
C TYR A 173 4.61 13.92 19.57
N SER A 174 5.53 14.33 18.71
CA SER A 174 5.22 14.96 17.44
C SER A 174 6.07 14.35 16.33
N HIS A 175 5.49 14.16 15.16
CA HIS A 175 6.23 13.66 14.01
C HIS A 175 5.78 14.32 12.71
N LEU A 176 6.67 14.30 11.74
CA LEU A 176 6.43 14.69 10.35
C LEU A 176 6.74 13.50 9.47
N THR A 177 5.78 13.12 8.64
CA THR A 177 5.96 12.11 7.60
C THR A 177 5.84 12.78 6.24
N LEU A 178 6.77 12.48 5.34
CA LEU A 178 6.75 12.86 3.95
C LEU A 178 6.73 11.59 3.12
N SER A 179 5.77 11.46 2.24
CA SER A 179 5.63 10.31 1.34
C SER A 179 5.58 10.76 -0.11
N TYR A 180 6.19 9.96 -0.96
CA TYR A 180 6.14 10.08 -2.41
C TYR A 180 5.72 8.73 -2.99
N TYR A 181 4.75 8.75 -3.88
CA TYR A 181 4.30 7.58 -4.62
C TYR A 181 4.12 7.93 -6.09
N HIS A 182 4.62 7.09 -6.98
CA HIS A 182 4.49 7.27 -8.42
C HIS A 182 4.31 5.93 -9.11
N LEU A 183 3.19 5.77 -9.77
CA LEU A 183 2.86 4.62 -10.59
C LEU A 183 2.84 5.04 -12.06
N THR A 184 3.57 4.33 -12.89
CA THR A 184 3.52 4.44 -14.36
C THR A 184 2.92 3.15 -14.91
N PRO A 185 1.61 3.10 -15.19
CA PRO A 185 1.00 1.96 -15.83
C PRO A 185 1.38 1.90 -17.31
N GLY A 186 1.47 0.70 -17.85
CA GLY A 186 1.56 0.50 -19.29
C GLY A 186 0.15 0.58 -19.87
N ILE A 187 -0.22 1.74 -20.38
CA ILE A 187 -1.49 1.97 -21.08
C ILE A 187 -1.22 2.04 -22.57
#